data_283ee28a47afa8abfcff6df1773aadcf
#
_entry.id   283ee28a47afa8abfcff6df1773aadcf
#
_cell.length_a   1.000
_cell.length_b   1.000
_cell.length_c   1.000
_cell.angle_alpha   90.00
_cell.angle_beta   90.00
_cell.angle_gamma   90.00
#
_symmetry.space_group_name_H-M   'P 1'
#
loop_
_entity.id
_entity.type
_entity.pdbx_description
1 polymer ?
#
loop_
_entity_poly.entity_id
_entity_poly.type
_entity_poly.pdbx_seq_one_letter_code
_entity_poly.pdbx_strand_id
1 'polypeptide(L)'
;VKPVIKLNGDKEIYCTINKNDCELPKYEATDNYDGNITNKVEIENNINTNKKGTYDVIYKVSDSSNNTTEESVKVHIQDKFEHTYVNISISKQKLTYYEKNKPVIVSDVTTGKNNATKTGNFKIRNKVRNTYLTGKDYKSFVKYWMAYSGNNYGIHDASWRNKFGGTIYKSNGSHGCVNV
;
A
#
# COMPACT_ATOMS: atom_id res chain seq x y z
N VAL A 1 -28.73 23.90 14.16
CA VAL A 1 -27.99 23.19 13.08
C VAL A 1 -27.47 21.90 13.70
N LYS A 2 -27.38 20.82 12.93
CA LYS A 2 -26.80 19.56 13.44
C LYS A 2 -25.29 19.72 13.68
N PRO A 3 -24.73 19.08 14.72
CA PRO A 3 -23.29 19.03 14.92
C PRO A 3 -22.58 18.27 13.78
N VAL A 4 -21.27 18.46 13.67
CA VAL A 4 -20.43 17.79 12.67
C VAL A 4 -19.42 16.92 13.39
N ILE A 5 -19.31 15.63 12.97
CA ILE A 5 -18.24 14.72 13.38
C ILE A 5 -17.23 14.63 12.23
N LYS A 6 -15.97 14.86 12.53
CA LYS A 6 -14.84 14.68 11.60
C LYS A 6 -14.00 13.51 12.07
N LEU A 7 -13.95 12.46 11.26
CA LEU A 7 -13.06 11.32 11.49
C LEU A 7 -11.70 11.58 10.83
N ASN A 8 -10.61 11.41 11.56
CA ASN A 8 -9.23 11.56 11.11
C ASN A 8 -8.62 10.16 10.93
N GLY A 9 -8.84 9.53 9.79
CA GLY A 9 -8.39 8.19 9.43
C GLY A 9 -9.34 7.52 8.44
N ASP A 10 -9.06 6.26 8.13
CA ASP A 10 -9.86 5.48 7.18
C ASP A 10 -11.22 5.08 7.78
N LYS A 11 -12.26 5.07 6.94
CA LYS A 11 -13.60 4.58 7.30
C LYS A 11 -13.76 3.06 7.07
N GLU A 12 -12.76 2.41 6.52
CA GLU A 12 -12.67 0.96 6.38
C GLU A 12 -11.36 0.47 7.00
N ILE A 13 -11.44 -0.37 8.02
CA ILE A 13 -10.33 -0.87 8.83
C ILE A 13 -10.28 -2.39 8.71
N TYR A 14 -9.07 -2.92 8.53
CA TYR A 14 -8.83 -4.36 8.40
C TYR A 14 -7.96 -4.85 9.55
N CYS A 15 -8.50 -5.76 10.35
CA CYS A 15 -7.86 -6.30 11.54
C CYS A 15 -7.66 -7.80 11.43
N THR A 16 -6.66 -8.30 12.11
CA THR A 16 -6.36 -9.74 12.16
C THR A 16 -7.14 -10.43 13.25
N ILE A 17 -7.82 -11.53 12.93
CA ILE A 17 -8.54 -12.35 13.93
C ILE A 17 -7.60 -12.76 15.08
N ASN A 18 -8.12 -12.76 16.29
CA ASN A 18 -7.40 -13.07 17.53
C ASN A 18 -6.18 -12.14 17.79
N LYS A 19 -6.20 -10.94 17.22
CA LYS A 19 -5.21 -9.88 17.48
C LYS A 19 -5.92 -8.62 17.99
N ASN A 20 -5.17 -7.80 18.70
CA ASN A 20 -5.64 -6.48 19.13
C ASN A 20 -4.92 -5.41 18.27
N ASP A 21 -5.15 -5.49 16.95
CA ASP A 21 -4.49 -4.64 15.94
C ASP A 21 -5.49 -3.69 15.24
N CYS A 22 -6.71 -3.56 15.78
CA CYS A 22 -7.70 -2.61 15.30
C CYS A 22 -7.43 -1.22 15.86
N GLU A 23 -7.02 -0.30 15.01
CA GLU A 23 -6.84 1.09 15.38
C GLU A 23 -7.96 1.93 14.77
N LEU A 24 -8.88 2.39 15.62
CA LEU A 24 -10.01 3.22 15.20
C LEU A 24 -9.54 4.66 14.93
N PRO A 25 -10.18 5.38 13.99
CA PRO A 25 -9.80 6.74 13.65
C PRO A 25 -10.03 7.68 14.85
N LYS A 26 -9.12 8.63 15.00
CA LYS A 26 -9.33 9.77 15.90
C LYS A 26 -10.48 10.62 15.37
N TYR A 27 -11.15 11.32 16.24
CA TYR A 27 -12.30 12.13 15.88
C TYR A 27 -12.31 13.48 16.58
N GLU A 28 -13.02 14.41 15.96
CA GLU A 28 -13.38 15.71 16.52
C GLU A 28 -14.85 15.97 16.23
N ALA A 29 -15.55 16.61 17.15
CA ALA A 29 -16.93 17.03 16.95
C ALA A 29 -17.12 18.49 17.32
N THR A 30 -17.83 19.21 16.44
CA THR A 30 -18.10 20.64 16.61
C THR A 30 -19.55 20.98 16.26
N ASP A 31 -20.08 21.98 16.92
CA ASP A 31 -21.35 22.59 16.57
C ASP A 31 -21.18 24.12 16.48
N ASN A 32 -22.02 24.77 15.69
CA ASN A 32 -21.95 26.20 15.47
C ASN A 32 -22.32 27.05 16.69
N TYR A 33 -23.10 26.51 17.63
CA TYR A 33 -23.52 27.17 18.87
C TYR A 33 -22.76 26.67 20.09
N ASP A 34 -22.66 25.33 20.25
CA ASP A 34 -22.01 24.67 21.40
C ASP A 34 -20.47 24.62 21.28
N GLY A 35 -19.91 24.98 20.12
CA GLY A 35 -18.47 24.94 19.86
C GLY A 35 -17.90 23.53 19.80
N ASN A 36 -16.81 23.26 20.51
CA ASN A 36 -16.22 21.93 20.55
C ASN A 36 -16.97 21.04 21.53
N ILE A 37 -17.59 19.98 21.00
CA ILE A 37 -18.36 18.97 21.72
C ILE A 37 -17.77 17.56 21.57
N THR A 38 -16.49 17.44 21.24
CA THR A 38 -15.79 16.17 21.05
C THR A 38 -15.93 15.22 22.24
N ASN A 39 -15.97 15.77 23.46
CA ASN A 39 -16.16 15.01 24.69
C ASN A 39 -17.58 14.43 24.89
N LYS A 40 -18.54 14.84 24.07
CA LYS A 40 -19.90 14.31 24.05
C LYS A 40 -20.11 13.20 23.03
N VAL A 41 -19.08 12.84 22.26
CA VAL A 41 -19.18 11.75 21.28
C VAL A 41 -19.28 10.41 22.00
N GLU A 42 -20.35 9.71 21.73
CA GLU A 42 -20.57 8.32 22.14
C GLU A 42 -20.14 7.39 21.02
N ILE A 43 -19.45 6.29 21.35
CA ILE A 43 -19.00 5.29 20.40
C ILE A 43 -19.70 3.96 20.70
N GLU A 44 -20.59 3.57 19.78
CA GLU A 44 -21.21 2.25 19.82
C GLU A 44 -20.34 1.28 19.00
N ASN A 45 -19.94 0.18 19.64
CA ASN A 45 -19.04 -0.78 19.02
C ASN A 45 -19.36 -2.19 19.52
N ASN A 46 -19.51 -3.11 18.59
CA ASN A 46 -19.78 -4.52 18.85
C ASN A 46 -18.72 -5.44 18.24
N ILE A 47 -17.50 -4.93 18.01
CA ILE A 47 -16.39 -5.67 17.39
C ILE A 47 -16.08 -6.91 18.22
N ASN A 48 -16.11 -8.07 17.56
CA ASN A 48 -15.63 -9.32 18.13
C ASN A 48 -14.36 -9.76 17.39
N THR A 49 -13.20 -9.46 17.98
CA THR A 49 -11.90 -9.77 17.38
C THR A 49 -11.63 -11.27 17.26
N ASN A 50 -12.41 -12.13 17.90
CA ASN A 50 -12.27 -13.59 17.83
C ASN A 50 -13.17 -14.22 16.76
N LYS A 51 -13.96 -13.41 16.04
CA LYS A 51 -14.88 -13.89 15.01
C LYS A 51 -14.70 -13.08 13.72
N LYS A 52 -14.43 -13.77 12.61
CA LYS A 52 -14.41 -13.15 11.29
C LYS A 52 -15.75 -12.52 10.96
N GLY A 53 -15.71 -11.35 10.36
CA GLY A 53 -16.91 -10.61 9.96
C GLY A 53 -16.62 -9.14 9.72
N THR A 54 -17.67 -8.43 9.37
CA THR A 54 -17.67 -6.97 9.26
C THR A 54 -18.53 -6.42 10.38
N TYR A 55 -18.00 -5.46 11.10
CA TYR A 55 -18.62 -4.81 12.24
C TYR A 55 -18.73 -3.32 11.98
N ASP A 56 -19.83 -2.71 12.36
CA ASP A 56 -19.98 -1.27 12.28
C ASP A 56 -19.63 -0.64 13.64
N VAL A 57 -18.84 0.42 13.60
CA VAL A 57 -18.57 1.31 14.74
C VAL A 57 -19.23 2.63 14.45
N ILE A 58 -20.14 3.05 15.31
CA ILE A 58 -20.95 4.25 15.15
C ILE A 58 -20.45 5.30 16.14
N TYR A 59 -20.09 6.47 15.63
CA TYR A 59 -19.77 7.67 16.38
C TYR A 59 -21.01 8.57 16.37
N LYS A 60 -21.53 8.91 17.53
CA LYS A 60 -22.75 9.68 17.67
C LYS A 60 -22.52 10.88 18.57
N VAL A 61 -23.05 12.02 18.22
CA VAL A 61 -23.02 13.22 19.05
C VAL A 61 -24.32 14.00 18.92
N SER A 62 -24.75 14.59 20.02
CA SER A 62 -25.92 15.49 20.08
C SER A 62 -25.49 16.86 20.63
N ASP A 63 -26.06 17.92 20.02
CA ASP A 63 -25.91 19.30 20.52
C ASP A 63 -26.88 19.58 21.71
N SER A 64 -26.79 20.76 22.29
CA SER A 64 -27.67 21.20 23.39
C SER A 64 -29.14 21.33 22.99
N SER A 65 -29.45 21.37 21.72
CA SER A 65 -30.79 21.42 21.12
C SER A 65 -31.30 20.03 20.71
N ASN A 66 -30.62 18.95 21.09
CA ASN A 66 -30.91 17.55 20.76
C ASN A 66 -30.84 17.22 19.24
N ASN A 67 -30.17 18.02 18.43
CA ASN A 67 -29.85 17.61 17.06
C ASN A 67 -28.71 16.59 17.09
N THR A 68 -28.90 15.46 16.42
CA THR A 68 -27.96 14.35 16.45
C THR A 68 -27.29 14.15 15.06
N THR A 69 -26.01 13.82 15.10
CA THR A 69 -25.22 13.37 13.94
C THR A 69 -24.53 12.06 14.25
N GLU A 70 -24.50 11.18 13.26
CA GLU A 70 -23.83 9.88 13.33
C GLU A 70 -22.85 9.74 12.15
N GLU A 71 -21.68 9.16 12.42
CA GLU A 71 -20.70 8.72 11.45
C GLU A 71 -20.34 7.26 11.71
N SER A 72 -20.11 6.48 10.64
CA SER A 72 -19.81 5.06 10.78
C SER A 72 -18.46 4.69 10.18
N VAL A 73 -17.83 3.70 10.79
CA VAL A 73 -16.59 3.06 10.36
C VAL A 73 -16.85 1.56 10.25
N LYS A 74 -16.42 0.93 9.15
CA LYS A 74 -16.48 -0.52 8.97
C LYS A 74 -15.18 -1.17 9.41
N VAL A 75 -15.28 -2.16 10.29
CA VAL A 75 -14.14 -2.95 10.77
C VAL A 75 -14.28 -4.37 10.28
N HIS A 76 -13.32 -4.83 9.50
CA HIS A 76 -13.26 -6.17 8.92
C HIS A 76 -12.30 -7.04 9.73
N ILE A 77 -12.85 -8.00 10.49
CA ILE A 77 -12.04 -9.02 11.16
C ILE A 77 -11.83 -10.18 10.19
N GLN A 78 -10.57 -10.44 9.85
CA GLN A 78 -10.20 -11.44 8.86
C GLN A 78 -8.92 -12.19 9.28
N ASP A 79 -8.58 -13.24 8.54
CA ASP A 79 -7.27 -13.87 8.73
C ASP A 79 -6.16 -12.86 8.44
N LYS A 80 -4.99 -13.10 9.03
CA LYS A 80 -3.81 -12.32 8.67
C LYS A 80 -3.68 -12.25 7.15
N PHE A 81 -3.72 -11.06 6.62
CA PHE A 81 -3.63 -10.87 5.18
C PHE A 81 -2.22 -11.28 4.71
N GLU A 82 -2.12 -12.46 4.12
CA GLU A 82 -0.87 -12.99 3.62
C GLU A 82 -0.69 -12.55 2.16
N HIS A 83 0.18 -11.57 1.95
CA HIS A 83 0.51 -11.10 0.62
C HIS A 83 1.72 -11.82 0.04
N THR A 84 1.63 -12.11 -1.25
CA THR A 84 2.77 -12.44 -2.08
C THR A 84 3.06 -11.23 -2.97
N TYR A 85 4.25 -10.62 -2.78
CA TYR A 85 4.62 -9.39 -3.46
C TYR A 85 6.12 -9.25 -3.62
N VAL A 86 6.50 -8.33 -4.50
CA VAL A 86 7.89 -7.90 -4.66
C VAL A 86 8.03 -6.48 -4.12
N ASN A 87 8.96 -6.30 -3.20
CA ASN A 87 9.37 -4.97 -2.73
C ASN A 87 10.69 -4.59 -3.40
N ILE A 88 10.75 -3.40 -3.99
CA ILE A 88 11.96 -2.87 -4.62
C ILE A 88 12.34 -1.57 -3.92
N SER A 89 13.46 -1.61 -3.20
CA SER A 89 14.04 -0.43 -2.57
C SER A 89 15.03 0.22 -3.52
N ILE A 90 14.66 1.37 -4.10
CA ILE A 90 15.52 2.14 -4.99
C ILE A 90 16.74 2.67 -4.24
N SER A 91 16.58 3.14 -3.01
CA SER A 91 17.69 3.67 -2.20
C SER A 91 18.71 2.60 -1.81
N LYS A 92 18.25 1.37 -1.55
CA LYS A 92 19.11 0.23 -1.20
C LYS A 92 19.53 -0.61 -2.42
N GLN A 93 18.92 -0.38 -3.59
CA GLN A 93 19.11 -1.18 -4.81
C GLN A 93 18.93 -2.69 -4.53
N LYS A 94 17.85 -3.00 -3.81
CA LYS A 94 17.48 -4.37 -3.43
C LYS A 94 16.06 -4.68 -3.87
N LEU A 95 15.87 -5.88 -4.36
CA LEU A 95 14.58 -6.51 -4.56
C LEU A 95 14.40 -7.58 -3.49
N THR A 96 13.24 -7.59 -2.85
CA THR A 96 12.84 -8.68 -1.94
C THR A 96 11.51 -9.25 -2.42
N TYR A 97 11.48 -10.54 -2.71
CA TYR A 97 10.25 -11.28 -2.96
C TYR A 97 9.73 -11.85 -1.65
N TYR A 98 8.49 -11.54 -1.36
CA TYR A 98 7.77 -12.04 -0.19
C TYR A 98 6.70 -13.03 -0.63
N GLU A 99 6.66 -14.18 0.02
CA GLU A 99 5.57 -15.14 -0.07
C GLU A 99 4.89 -15.23 1.29
N LYS A 100 3.57 -15.00 1.31
CA LYS A 100 2.81 -14.95 2.57
C LYS A 100 3.45 -14.05 3.63
N ASN A 101 3.86 -12.85 3.23
CA ASN A 101 4.58 -11.86 4.04
C ASN A 101 5.97 -12.30 4.57
N LYS A 102 6.47 -13.46 4.17
CA LYS A 102 7.83 -13.91 4.54
C LYS A 102 8.80 -13.60 3.40
N PRO A 103 9.96 -13.01 3.66
CA PRO A 103 10.96 -12.83 2.63
C PRO A 103 11.52 -14.18 2.20
N VAL A 104 11.49 -14.46 0.89
CA VAL A 104 11.94 -15.74 0.30
C VAL A 104 13.19 -15.53 -0.54
N ILE A 105 13.23 -14.44 -1.32
CA ILE A 105 14.36 -14.11 -2.19
C ILE A 105 14.74 -12.65 -1.95
N VAL A 106 16.03 -12.42 -1.79
CA VAL A 106 16.63 -11.08 -1.77
C VAL A 106 17.70 -11.02 -2.83
N SER A 107 17.63 -10.03 -3.71
CA SER A 107 18.60 -9.82 -4.79
C SER A 107 19.04 -8.38 -4.87
N ASP A 108 20.28 -8.16 -5.29
CA ASP A 108 20.72 -6.87 -5.75
C ASP A 108 20.07 -6.55 -7.11
N VAL A 109 19.70 -5.30 -7.29
CA VAL A 109 19.10 -4.83 -8.55
C VAL A 109 19.79 -3.56 -9.07
N THR A 110 19.53 -3.23 -10.32
CA THR A 110 19.89 -1.92 -10.86
C THR A 110 18.64 -1.28 -11.41
N THR A 111 18.24 -0.18 -10.80
CA THR A 111 17.06 0.60 -11.20
C THR A 111 17.43 1.68 -12.23
N GLY A 112 16.44 2.47 -12.63
CA GLY A 112 16.60 3.53 -13.62
C GLY A 112 17.51 4.66 -13.15
N LYS A 113 18.34 5.15 -14.07
CA LYS A 113 19.12 6.36 -13.92
C LYS A 113 18.20 7.59 -13.81
N ASN A 114 18.65 8.64 -13.13
CA ASN A 114 17.92 9.90 -13.00
C ASN A 114 16.46 9.73 -12.48
N ASN A 115 16.27 8.85 -11.52
CA ASN A 115 14.95 8.53 -10.92
C ASN A 115 13.91 8.04 -11.94
N ALA A 116 14.34 7.44 -13.06
CA ALA A 116 13.44 6.96 -14.11
C ALA A 116 12.57 5.77 -13.68
N THR A 117 12.94 5.01 -12.64
CA THR A 117 12.09 3.93 -12.12
C THR A 117 10.88 4.51 -11.38
N LYS A 118 9.69 4.13 -11.79
CA LYS A 118 8.46 4.57 -11.15
C LYS A 118 8.32 3.99 -9.75
N THR A 119 7.89 4.84 -8.82
CA THR A 119 7.57 4.47 -7.43
C THR A 119 6.07 4.34 -7.24
N GLY A 120 5.65 3.54 -6.26
CA GLY A 120 4.25 3.29 -5.91
C GLY A 120 3.91 1.82 -5.85
N ASN A 121 2.63 1.50 -5.71
CA ASN A 121 2.11 0.15 -5.69
C ASN A 121 1.59 -0.22 -7.08
N PHE A 122 2.06 -1.34 -7.60
CA PHE A 122 1.74 -1.80 -8.95
C PHE A 122 1.34 -3.29 -8.92
N LYS A 123 0.60 -3.70 -9.94
CA LYS A 123 0.34 -5.13 -10.20
C LYS A 123 1.20 -5.58 -11.39
N ILE A 124 1.77 -6.79 -11.31
CA ILE A 124 2.37 -7.43 -12.47
C ILE A 124 1.26 -7.70 -13.49
N ARG A 125 1.38 -7.12 -14.67
CA ARG A 125 0.35 -7.17 -15.72
C ARG A 125 0.53 -8.35 -16.65
N ASN A 126 1.78 -8.68 -16.97
CA ASN A 126 2.12 -9.83 -17.78
C ASN A 126 3.46 -10.44 -17.34
N LYS A 127 3.68 -11.67 -17.75
CA LYS A 127 4.93 -12.41 -17.56
C LYS A 127 5.27 -13.08 -18.88
N VAL A 128 6.37 -12.68 -19.49
CA VAL A 128 6.81 -13.18 -20.80
C VAL A 128 8.19 -13.80 -20.65
N ARG A 129 8.39 -14.93 -21.32
CA ARG A 129 9.70 -15.58 -21.42
C ARG A 129 10.29 -15.38 -22.82
N ASN A 130 11.61 -15.29 -22.88
CA ASN A 130 12.38 -15.26 -24.12
C ASN A 130 11.87 -14.19 -25.08
N THR A 131 12.02 -12.93 -24.71
CA THR A 131 11.57 -11.80 -25.51
C THR A 131 12.66 -10.76 -25.71
N TYR A 132 12.44 -9.86 -26.64
CA TYR A 132 13.30 -8.70 -26.85
C TYR A 132 12.66 -7.45 -26.29
N LEU A 133 13.44 -6.70 -25.52
CA LEU A 133 13.11 -5.34 -25.11
C LEU A 133 13.71 -4.41 -26.16
N THR A 134 12.86 -3.59 -26.78
CA THR A 134 13.28 -2.68 -27.86
C THR A 134 13.05 -1.24 -27.43
N GLY A 135 13.97 -0.39 -27.75
CA GLY A 135 13.90 1.06 -27.63
C GLY A 135 14.42 1.72 -28.89
N LYS A 136 14.54 3.05 -28.88
CA LYS A 136 14.99 3.82 -30.05
C LYS A 136 16.33 3.31 -30.56
N ASP A 137 17.28 3.02 -29.68
CA ASP A 137 18.69 2.73 -30.02
C ASP A 137 19.16 1.40 -29.42
N TYR A 138 18.25 0.51 -29.00
CA TYR A 138 18.62 -0.79 -28.43
C TYR A 138 17.61 -1.90 -28.75
N LYS A 139 18.11 -3.12 -28.77
CA LYS A 139 17.34 -4.36 -28.79
C LYS A 139 18.06 -5.37 -27.89
N SER A 140 17.49 -5.65 -26.72
CA SER A 140 18.09 -6.53 -25.71
C SER A 140 17.24 -7.76 -25.48
N PHE A 141 17.83 -8.95 -25.59
CA PHE A 141 17.18 -10.20 -25.27
C PHE A 141 17.10 -10.38 -23.77
N VAL A 142 15.94 -10.80 -23.25
CA VAL A 142 15.73 -11.17 -21.85
C VAL A 142 15.02 -12.52 -21.76
N LYS A 143 15.41 -13.32 -20.77
CA LYS A 143 14.78 -14.60 -20.50
C LYS A 143 13.42 -14.44 -19.80
N TYR A 144 13.29 -13.39 -18.99
CA TYR A 144 12.09 -13.10 -18.20
C TYR A 144 11.77 -11.62 -18.25
N TRP A 145 10.53 -11.32 -18.54
CA TRP A 145 9.97 -9.98 -18.52
C TRP A 145 8.68 -9.95 -17.70
N MET A 146 8.58 -9.05 -16.73
CA MET A 146 7.42 -8.84 -15.88
C MET A 146 7.04 -7.36 -15.87
N ALA A 147 6.06 -6.97 -16.70
CA ALA A 147 5.61 -5.60 -16.79
C ALA A 147 4.75 -5.22 -15.56
N TYR A 148 5.03 -4.06 -14.97
CA TYR A 148 4.26 -3.54 -13.84
C TYR A 148 3.61 -2.17 -14.10
N SER A 149 4.13 -1.36 -15.04
CA SER A 149 3.55 -0.07 -15.39
C SER A 149 3.59 0.17 -16.89
N GLY A 150 2.41 0.04 -17.53
CA GLY A 150 2.32 0.01 -18.99
C GLY A 150 3.14 -1.15 -19.55
N ASN A 151 3.58 -1.02 -20.79
CA ASN A 151 4.48 -1.97 -21.44
C ASN A 151 5.96 -1.54 -21.37
N ASN A 152 6.24 -0.39 -20.75
CA ASN A 152 7.56 0.24 -20.77
C ASN A 152 8.37 0.03 -19.49
N TYR A 153 7.72 -0.36 -18.39
CA TYR A 153 8.37 -0.55 -17.10
C TYR A 153 8.13 -1.97 -16.60
N GLY A 154 9.21 -2.68 -16.32
CA GLY A 154 9.16 -4.06 -15.86
C GLY A 154 10.38 -4.46 -15.05
N ILE A 155 10.29 -5.66 -14.50
CA ILE A 155 11.40 -6.38 -13.88
C ILE A 155 11.88 -7.40 -14.89
N HIS A 156 13.18 -7.49 -15.10
CA HIS A 156 13.75 -8.46 -16.05
C HIS A 156 15.22 -8.79 -15.74
N ASP A 157 15.67 -9.94 -16.20
CA ASP A 157 17.08 -10.31 -16.17
C ASP A 157 17.92 -9.39 -17.08
N ALA A 158 19.18 -9.18 -16.72
CA ALA A 158 20.09 -8.32 -17.45
C ALA A 158 21.46 -8.98 -17.63
N SER A 159 21.53 -9.99 -18.51
CA SER A 159 22.75 -10.78 -18.74
C SER A 159 23.95 -9.97 -19.26
N TRP A 160 23.72 -8.76 -19.72
CA TRP A 160 24.78 -7.81 -20.12
C TRP A 160 25.43 -7.07 -18.94
N ARG A 161 24.95 -7.31 -17.72
CA ARG A 161 25.50 -6.70 -16.50
C ARG A 161 26.25 -7.71 -15.67
N ASN A 162 27.42 -7.31 -15.18
CA ASN A 162 28.23 -8.13 -14.28
C ASN A 162 28.10 -7.67 -12.82
N LYS A 163 27.45 -6.51 -12.58
CA LYS A 163 27.30 -5.94 -11.24
C LYS A 163 25.92 -5.31 -11.07
N PHE A 164 25.36 -5.48 -9.89
CA PHE A 164 24.10 -4.91 -9.45
C PHE A 164 24.27 -4.22 -8.09
N GLY A 165 23.28 -3.44 -7.67
CA GLY A 165 23.26 -2.85 -6.34
C GLY A 165 24.09 -1.56 -6.19
N GLY A 166 24.17 -1.10 -4.93
CA GLY A 166 24.96 0.07 -4.56
C GLY A 166 24.57 1.35 -5.30
N THR A 167 25.57 2.04 -5.84
CA THR A 167 25.38 3.32 -6.57
C THR A 167 25.43 3.20 -8.08
N ILE A 168 25.50 1.98 -8.61
CA ILE A 168 25.64 1.70 -10.06
C ILE A 168 24.52 2.37 -10.87
N TYR A 169 23.31 2.41 -10.34
CA TYR A 169 22.17 3.04 -11.02
C TYR A 169 22.36 4.52 -11.34
N LYS A 170 23.23 5.23 -10.61
CA LYS A 170 23.48 6.67 -10.83
C LYS A 170 24.24 6.93 -12.15
N SER A 171 25.20 6.09 -12.48
CA SER A 171 26.04 6.22 -13.70
C SER A 171 25.59 5.28 -14.81
N ASN A 172 25.24 4.03 -14.48
CA ASN A 172 24.88 2.97 -15.41
C ASN A 172 23.54 2.32 -15.05
N GLY A 173 22.52 3.15 -14.75
CA GLY A 173 21.15 2.72 -14.51
C GLY A 173 20.41 2.34 -15.79
N SER A 174 19.28 1.68 -15.64
CA SER A 174 18.37 1.41 -16.75
C SER A 174 17.61 2.67 -17.21
N HIS A 175 16.78 2.54 -18.23
CA HIS A 175 15.83 3.59 -18.64
C HIS A 175 14.55 3.62 -17.80
N GLY A 176 14.51 2.87 -16.67
CA GLY A 176 13.38 2.85 -15.73
C GLY A 176 12.97 1.45 -15.31
N CYS A 177 13.37 0.42 -16.04
CA CYS A 177 13.17 -0.98 -15.65
C CYS A 177 14.00 -1.35 -14.40
N VAL A 178 13.64 -2.43 -13.76
CA VAL A 178 14.40 -3.03 -12.66
C VAL A 178 15.15 -4.23 -13.22
N ASN A 179 16.45 -4.11 -13.30
CA ASN A 179 17.36 -5.16 -13.77
C ASN A 179 17.75 -6.04 -12.56
N VAL A 180 17.59 -7.36 -12.70
CA VAL A 180 17.92 -8.38 -11.70
C VAL A 180 18.91 -9.38 -12.25
#